data_181412adb1175664c698e8c2349a6368
#
_entry.id   181412adb1175664c698e8c2349a6368
#
_cell.length_a   1.000
_cell.length_b   1.000
_cell.length_c   1.000
_cell.angle_alpha   90.00
_cell.angle_beta   90.00
_cell.angle_gamma   90.00
#
_symmetry.space_group_name_H-M   'P 1'
#
loop_
_entity.id
_entity.type
_entity.pdbx_description
1 polymer ?
#
loop_
_entity_poly.entity_id
_entity_poly.type
_entity_poly.pdbx_seq_one_letter_code
_entity_poly.pdbx_strand_id
1 'polypeptide(L)'
;YGTPAEETLGSKCDMIKNGCFHELDAAFMMHGSPTTCTDVKCLADQSFKVTFHGKRAHAALAPEQGRSAFDALLVAFNGIEFLREHVPDDVRMHYTVAELPGPANVVPAKSVGKFSLRSFSKEELKGVVSRFKDIVKGAALIAGVDYELEQTSDFYNKIPVLKLNELLMENAKLAGAPRLAPPREKTGSTDFGNVMYEIPGSCIRVAFVPEGTSSHSQEFVDAGKTQAARDCILYGAKSIAGASMDLITKPELMDEVKAEFAENKKKFK
;
A
#
# COMPACT_ATOMS: atom_id res chain seq x y z
N TYR A 1 6.03 -15.08 -12.76
CA TYR A 1 4.97 -15.26 -11.77
C TYR A 1 3.75 -14.41 -12.12
N GLY A 2 2.55 -15.01 -12.14
CA GLY A 2 1.29 -14.27 -12.14
C GLY A 2 0.92 -13.91 -10.70
N THR A 3 0.63 -12.64 -10.43
CA THR A 3 0.36 -12.13 -9.07
C THR A 3 -0.96 -11.36 -9.06
N PRO A 4 -2.11 -12.07 -9.00
CA PRO A 4 -3.44 -11.46 -9.08
C PRO A 4 -3.80 -10.67 -7.82
N ALA A 5 -4.84 -9.83 -7.91
CA ALA A 5 -5.50 -9.17 -6.78
C ALA A 5 -4.58 -8.23 -5.96
N GLU A 6 -3.64 -7.54 -6.59
CA GLU A 6 -2.80 -6.55 -5.89
C GLU A 6 -3.64 -5.45 -5.22
N GLU A 7 -4.66 -4.94 -5.91
CA GLU A 7 -5.54 -3.85 -5.47
C GLU A 7 -6.53 -4.25 -4.36
N THR A 8 -6.61 -5.53 -4.00
CA THR A 8 -7.61 -6.03 -3.03
C THR A 8 -7.02 -6.90 -1.93
N LEU A 9 -6.32 -7.98 -2.28
CA LEU A 9 -5.84 -9.00 -1.33
C LEU A 9 -4.33 -8.98 -1.13
N GLY A 10 -3.56 -8.40 -2.08
CA GLY A 10 -2.10 -8.41 -2.02
C GLY A 10 -1.52 -9.83 -2.10
N SER A 11 -1.83 -10.56 -3.18
CA SER A 11 -1.45 -11.98 -3.33
C SER A 11 0.04 -12.26 -3.19
N LYS A 12 0.92 -11.28 -3.45
CA LYS A 12 2.36 -11.45 -3.25
C LYS A 12 2.72 -11.73 -1.80
N CYS A 13 1.94 -11.20 -0.83
CA CYS A 13 2.14 -11.51 0.58
C CYS A 13 1.92 -13.01 0.88
N ASP A 14 0.90 -13.62 0.28
CA ASP A 14 0.64 -15.05 0.44
C ASP A 14 1.64 -15.90 -0.35
N MET A 15 2.06 -15.45 -1.53
CA MET A 15 3.12 -16.10 -2.30
C MET A 15 4.45 -16.14 -1.53
N ILE A 16 4.81 -15.07 -0.82
CA ILE A 16 5.99 -15.02 0.06
C ILE A 16 5.87 -16.10 1.17
N LYS A 17 4.73 -16.16 1.86
CA LYS A 17 4.49 -17.17 2.92
C LYS A 17 4.61 -18.60 2.40
N ASN A 18 4.27 -18.82 1.12
CA ASN A 18 4.39 -20.12 0.45
C ASN A 18 5.76 -20.36 -0.21
N GLY A 19 6.75 -19.48 0.01
CA GLY A 19 8.12 -19.67 -0.45
C GLY A 19 8.36 -19.41 -1.96
N CYS A 20 7.41 -18.81 -2.66
CA CYS A 20 7.49 -18.64 -4.12
C CYS A 20 8.70 -17.84 -4.60
N PHE A 21 9.30 -16.99 -3.77
CA PHE A 21 10.41 -16.10 -4.16
C PHE A 21 11.77 -16.51 -3.59
N HIS A 22 11.87 -17.62 -2.84
CA HIS A 22 13.09 -17.99 -2.11
C HIS A 22 14.28 -18.34 -3.02
N GLU A 23 14.01 -18.81 -4.24
CA GLU A 23 15.05 -19.21 -5.19
C GLU A 23 15.45 -18.09 -6.18
N LEU A 24 14.91 -16.87 -5.99
CA LEU A 24 15.14 -15.76 -6.89
C LEU A 24 16.25 -14.85 -6.37
N ASP A 25 17.12 -14.40 -7.27
CA ASP A 25 18.17 -13.41 -6.96
C ASP A 25 17.68 -11.96 -7.07
N ALA A 26 16.67 -11.69 -7.90
CA ALA A 26 16.07 -10.37 -8.08
C ALA A 26 14.63 -10.49 -8.62
N ALA A 27 13.82 -9.44 -8.41
CA ALA A 27 12.48 -9.35 -8.95
C ALA A 27 12.24 -8.01 -9.65
N PHE A 28 11.56 -8.07 -10.78
CA PHE A 28 11.11 -6.90 -11.53
C PHE A 28 9.59 -6.89 -11.66
N MET A 29 9.01 -5.69 -11.61
CA MET A 29 7.58 -5.44 -11.84
C MET A 29 7.42 -4.26 -12.79
N MET A 30 6.36 -4.27 -13.58
CA MET A 30 5.97 -3.16 -14.45
C MET A 30 4.61 -2.62 -14.04
N HIS A 31 4.43 -1.30 -14.12
CA HIS A 31 3.19 -0.60 -13.85
C HIS A 31 2.92 0.46 -14.94
N GLY A 32 1.69 0.57 -15.43
CA GLY A 32 1.29 1.65 -16.32
C GLY A 32 1.30 3.03 -15.64
N SER A 33 1.66 4.09 -16.36
CA SER A 33 1.86 5.42 -15.76
C SER A 33 1.71 6.55 -16.80
N PRO A 34 1.60 7.81 -16.39
CA PRO A 34 1.73 8.97 -17.29
C PRO A 34 3.15 9.18 -17.83
N THR A 35 4.18 8.78 -17.08
CA THR A 35 5.61 8.92 -17.46
C THR A 35 6.35 7.60 -17.33
N THR A 36 7.45 7.42 -18.07
CA THR A 36 8.34 6.26 -17.92
C THR A 36 9.43 6.58 -16.92
N CYS A 37 9.43 5.89 -15.79
CA CYS A 37 10.36 6.10 -14.66
C CYS A 37 10.39 4.88 -13.73
N THR A 38 11.28 4.91 -12.75
CA THR A 38 11.29 3.96 -11.63
C THR A 38 10.81 4.62 -10.35
N ASP A 39 10.53 3.83 -9.33
CA ASP A 39 10.14 4.31 -8.01
C ASP A 39 11.30 4.16 -7.01
N VAL A 40 11.53 5.16 -6.16
CA VAL A 40 12.51 5.06 -5.05
C VAL A 40 11.84 4.52 -3.80
N LYS A 41 10.81 5.21 -3.30
CA LYS A 41 10.12 4.83 -2.06
C LYS A 41 8.63 4.59 -2.31
N CYS A 42 8.04 3.67 -1.54
CA CYS A 42 6.59 3.55 -1.41
C CYS A 42 6.20 3.50 0.07
N LEU A 43 4.97 3.86 0.35
CA LEU A 43 4.41 3.78 1.69
C LEU A 43 4.15 2.30 2.06
N ALA A 44 4.55 1.92 3.28
CA ALA A 44 3.91 0.80 3.97
C ALA A 44 2.45 1.15 4.24
N ASP A 45 1.56 0.16 4.26
CA ASP A 45 0.14 0.31 4.57
C ASP A 45 -0.33 -0.81 5.49
N GLN A 46 -0.94 -0.45 6.60
CA GLN A 46 -1.73 -1.37 7.39
C GLN A 46 -3.16 -0.85 7.47
N SER A 47 -4.08 -1.62 6.90
CA SER A 47 -5.49 -1.28 6.88
C SER A 47 -6.30 -2.19 7.80
N PHE A 48 -7.33 -1.63 8.40
CA PHE A 48 -8.15 -2.31 9.40
C PHE A 48 -9.63 -2.05 9.16
N LYS A 49 -10.42 -3.08 9.47
CA LYS A 49 -11.86 -2.97 9.66
C LYS A 49 -12.15 -3.14 11.14
N VAL A 50 -12.83 -2.16 11.72
CA VAL A 50 -13.26 -2.19 13.12
C VAL A 50 -14.78 -2.26 13.16
N THR A 51 -15.30 -3.26 13.86
CA THR A 51 -16.73 -3.41 14.11
C THR A 51 -16.98 -3.20 15.60
N PHE A 52 -17.76 -2.19 15.97
CA PHE A 52 -18.25 -1.99 17.32
C PHE A 52 -19.62 -2.63 17.49
N HIS A 53 -19.84 -3.29 18.64
CA HIS A 53 -21.06 -3.98 19.02
C HIS A 53 -21.65 -3.36 20.28
N GLY A 54 -22.79 -2.69 20.11
CA GLY A 54 -23.51 -2.02 21.18
C GLY A 54 -24.86 -2.68 21.49
N LYS A 55 -25.78 -1.90 22.07
CA LYS A 55 -27.11 -2.35 22.44
C LYS A 55 -28.17 -1.36 21.94
N ARG A 56 -29.16 -1.86 21.21
CA ARG A 56 -30.28 -1.05 20.72
C ARG A 56 -31.15 -0.55 21.84
N ALA A 57 -31.68 0.67 21.68
CA ALA A 57 -32.73 1.25 22.48
C ALA A 57 -33.50 2.30 21.68
N HIS A 58 -34.70 2.67 22.14
CA HIS A 58 -35.39 3.80 21.56
C HIS A 58 -34.74 5.11 22.03
N ALA A 59 -34.16 5.88 21.11
CA ALA A 59 -33.30 7.01 21.47
C ALA A 59 -34.02 8.12 22.27
N ALA A 60 -35.33 8.29 22.11
CA ALA A 60 -36.09 9.31 22.82
C ALA A 60 -36.81 8.81 24.12
N LEU A 61 -37.08 7.50 24.23
CA LEU A 61 -37.90 6.97 25.35
C LEU A 61 -37.06 6.27 26.41
N ALA A 62 -36.00 5.59 26.04
CA ALA A 62 -35.17 4.80 26.95
C ALA A 62 -33.71 4.73 26.49
N PRO A 63 -33.03 5.87 26.19
CA PRO A 63 -31.67 5.88 25.71
C PRO A 63 -30.67 5.25 26.69
N GLU A 64 -30.95 5.33 28.00
CA GLU A 64 -30.12 4.76 29.07
C GLU A 64 -30.03 3.22 29.02
N GLN A 65 -30.94 2.55 28.33
CA GLN A 65 -30.93 1.10 28.12
C GLN A 65 -30.04 0.69 26.92
N GLY A 66 -29.65 1.66 26.09
CA GLY A 66 -28.77 1.47 24.92
C GLY A 66 -27.28 1.62 25.21
N ARG A 67 -26.49 1.18 24.28
CA ARG A 67 -25.03 1.48 24.15
C ARG A 67 -24.75 1.70 22.69
N SER A 68 -24.34 2.91 22.33
CA SER A 68 -24.18 3.30 20.94
C SER A 68 -22.83 2.82 20.38
N ALA A 69 -22.88 1.88 19.45
CA ALA A 69 -21.69 1.47 18.69
C ALA A 69 -21.16 2.60 17.80
N PHE A 70 -22.04 3.54 17.38
CA PHE A 70 -21.61 4.66 16.55
C PHE A 70 -20.84 5.72 17.35
N ASP A 71 -21.18 5.92 18.63
CA ASP A 71 -20.41 6.81 19.50
C ASP A 71 -18.98 6.30 19.67
N ALA A 72 -18.79 4.97 19.83
CA ALA A 72 -17.47 4.38 19.85
C ALA A 72 -16.69 4.68 18.56
N LEU A 73 -17.34 4.57 17.39
CA LEU A 73 -16.69 4.87 16.11
C LEU A 73 -16.30 6.36 16.00
N LEU A 74 -17.15 7.27 16.46
CA LEU A 74 -16.86 8.71 16.51
C LEU A 74 -15.70 9.02 17.46
N VAL A 75 -15.65 8.38 18.63
CA VAL A 75 -14.51 8.51 19.57
C VAL A 75 -13.23 7.99 18.93
N ALA A 76 -13.28 6.85 18.21
CA ALA A 76 -12.11 6.33 17.49
C ALA A 76 -11.63 7.29 16.41
N PHE A 77 -12.51 7.92 15.64
CA PHE A 77 -12.14 8.94 14.65
C PHE A 77 -11.48 10.15 15.31
N ASN A 78 -12.06 10.68 16.40
CA ASN A 78 -11.44 11.78 17.13
C ASN A 78 -10.08 11.39 17.72
N GLY A 79 -9.93 10.16 18.23
CA GLY A 79 -8.67 9.65 18.73
C GLY A 79 -7.57 9.62 17.65
N ILE A 80 -7.93 9.29 16.40
CA ILE A 80 -7.01 9.40 15.25
C ILE A 80 -6.60 10.85 15.00
N GLU A 81 -7.52 11.81 15.08
CA GLU A 81 -7.19 13.23 14.89
C GLU A 81 -6.24 13.74 15.98
N PHE A 82 -6.41 13.30 17.24
CA PHE A 82 -5.46 13.64 18.31
C PHE A 82 -4.10 12.97 18.10
N LEU A 83 -4.05 11.75 17.61
CA LEU A 83 -2.81 11.06 17.30
C LEU A 83 -2.04 11.74 16.15
N ARG A 84 -2.74 12.35 15.19
CA ARG A 84 -2.18 12.96 13.98
C ARG A 84 -1.13 14.02 14.29
N GLU A 85 -1.26 14.75 15.39
CA GLU A 85 -0.31 15.77 15.85
C GLU A 85 1.02 15.15 16.37
N HIS A 86 1.01 13.87 16.73
CA HIS A 86 2.09 13.21 17.47
C HIS A 86 2.74 12.06 16.69
N VAL A 87 2.77 12.16 15.37
CA VAL A 87 3.41 11.20 14.46
C VAL A 87 4.31 11.92 13.45
N PRO A 88 5.30 11.23 12.84
CA PRO A 88 6.14 11.83 11.80
C PRO A 88 5.33 12.37 10.61
N ASP A 89 5.87 13.38 9.92
CA ASP A 89 5.22 14.11 8.82
C ASP A 89 4.81 13.22 7.64
N ASP A 90 5.45 12.08 7.45
CA ASP A 90 5.15 11.13 6.38
C ASP A 90 4.01 10.17 6.71
N VAL A 91 3.59 10.09 7.97
CA VAL A 91 2.46 9.25 8.37
C VAL A 91 1.16 9.79 7.78
N ARG A 92 0.38 8.88 7.21
CA ARG A 92 -0.96 9.16 6.69
C ARG A 92 -1.96 8.24 7.36
N MET A 93 -3.02 8.83 7.89
CA MET A 93 -4.10 8.11 8.56
C MET A 93 -5.43 8.53 7.94
N HIS A 94 -6.15 7.57 7.37
CA HIS A 94 -7.44 7.78 6.74
C HIS A 94 -8.47 6.84 7.36
N TYR A 95 -9.74 7.28 7.38
CA TYR A 95 -10.82 6.46 7.87
C TYR A 95 -12.14 6.81 7.17
N THR A 96 -13.09 5.88 7.24
CA THR A 96 -14.45 6.09 6.76
C THR A 96 -15.43 5.20 7.50
N VAL A 97 -16.71 5.60 7.50
CA VAL A 97 -17.83 4.74 7.90
C VAL A 97 -18.08 3.74 6.78
N ALA A 98 -18.03 2.44 7.09
CA ALA A 98 -18.21 1.37 6.09
C ALA A 98 -19.67 0.91 5.94
N GLU A 99 -20.47 1.02 7.01
CA GLU A 99 -21.89 0.69 7.02
C GLU A 99 -22.66 1.80 7.75
N LEU A 100 -23.81 2.22 7.20
CA LEU A 100 -24.67 3.22 7.85
C LEU A 100 -25.17 2.70 9.21
N PRO A 101 -25.06 3.49 10.29
CA PRO A 101 -25.36 3.03 11.64
C PRO A 101 -26.87 2.82 11.91
N GLY A 102 -27.74 3.28 11.01
CA GLY A 102 -29.19 3.13 11.11
C GLY A 102 -29.93 4.48 11.29
N PRO A 103 -31.23 4.44 11.60
CA PRO A 103 -32.05 5.64 11.75
C PRO A 103 -31.76 6.39 13.06
N ALA A 104 -31.90 7.71 13.05
CA ALA A 104 -31.53 8.59 14.17
C ALA A 104 -32.32 8.38 15.47
N ASN A 105 -33.51 7.78 15.39
CA ASN A 105 -34.37 7.50 16.56
C ASN A 105 -34.09 6.14 17.23
N VAL A 106 -33.07 5.43 16.82
CA VAL A 106 -32.62 4.14 17.38
C VAL A 106 -31.14 4.21 17.75
N VAL A 107 -30.82 3.87 19.00
CA VAL A 107 -29.42 3.74 19.44
C VAL A 107 -28.75 2.62 18.62
N PRO A 108 -27.66 2.91 17.87
CA PRO A 108 -27.04 1.93 16.97
C PRO A 108 -26.38 0.78 17.74
N ALA A 109 -26.76 -0.46 17.44
CA ALA A 109 -26.17 -1.65 18.04
C ALA A 109 -24.94 -2.18 17.26
N LYS A 110 -24.70 -1.69 16.04
CA LYS A 110 -23.55 -2.04 15.23
C LYS A 110 -23.04 -0.81 14.49
N SER A 111 -21.72 -0.65 14.41
CA SER A 111 -21.09 0.36 13.58
C SER A 111 -19.77 -0.18 13.04
N VAL A 112 -19.49 0.09 11.78
CA VAL A 112 -18.29 -0.42 11.10
C VAL A 112 -17.49 0.72 10.50
N GLY A 113 -16.23 0.82 10.87
CA GLY A 113 -15.26 1.74 10.29
C GLY A 113 -14.14 1.02 9.54
N LYS A 114 -13.61 1.65 8.50
CA LYS A 114 -12.38 1.24 7.84
C LYS A 114 -11.31 2.29 8.07
N PHE A 115 -10.09 1.82 8.32
CA PHE A 115 -8.93 2.67 8.62
C PHE A 115 -7.76 2.23 7.75
N SER A 116 -6.98 3.19 7.24
CA SER A 116 -5.73 2.94 6.52
C SER A 116 -4.65 3.82 7.15
N LEU A 117 -3.58 3.18 7.62
CA LEU A 117 -2.44 3.80 8.30
C LEU A 117 -1.21 3.55 7.44
N ARG A 118 -0.47 4.62 7.09
CA ARG A 118 0.66 4.54 6.16
C ARG A 118 1.86 5.31 6.67
N SER A 119 3.08 4.82 6.35
CA SER A 119 4.35 5.51 6.56
C SER A 119 5.39 5.02 5.55
N PHE A 120 6.44 5.81 5.28
CA PHE A 120 7.59 5.33 4.49
C PHE A 120 8.51 4.40 5.29
N SER A 121 8.20 4.14 6.57
CA SER A 121 8.90 3.20 7.44
C SER A 121 7.92 2.21 8.06
N LYS A 122 8.12 0.92 7.82
CA LYS A 122 7.38 -0.16 8.46
C LYS A 122 7.55 -0.14 9.99
N GLU A 123 8.73 0.22 10.49
CA GLU A 123 8.99 0.27 11.92
C GLU A 123 8.23 1.42 12.59
N GLU A 124 8.24 2.62 11.99
CA GLU A 124 7.42 3.74 12.45
C GLU A 124 5.92 3.38 12.43
N LEU A 125 5.49 2.72 11.36
CA LEU A 125 4.08 2.30 11.23
C LEU A 125 3.65 1.34 12.33
N LYS A 126 4.51 0.46 12.83
CA LYS A 126 4.20 -0.42 13.97
C LYS A 126 3.84 0.38 15.22
N GLY A 127 4.58 1.45 15.50
CA GLY A 127 4.29 2.36 16.62
C GLY A 127 2.93 3.04 16.48
N VAL A 128 2.64 3.55 15.28
CA VAL A 128 1.33 4.17 14.95
C VAL A 128 0.19 3.18 15.10
N VAL A 129 0.36 1.97 14.59
CA VAL A 129 -0.64 0.89 14.69
C VAL A 129 -0.89 0.46 16.14
N SER A 130 0.16 0.41 16.98
CA SER A 130 -0.01 0.14 18.40
C SER A 130 -0.90 1.19 19.06
N ARG A 131 -0.64 2.48 18.81
CA ARG A 131 -1.44 3.59 19.30
C ARG A 131 -2.88 3.56 18.76
N PHE A 132 -3.06 3.21 17.49
CA PHE A 132 -4.38 3.00 16.89
C PHE A 132 -5.18 1.91 17.61
N LYS A 133 -4.57 0.78 17.93
CA LYS A 133 -5.23 -0.31 18.68
C LYS A 133 -5.66 0.14 20.07
N ASP A 134 -4.85 0.95 20.75
CA ASP A 134 -5.21 1.54 22.04
C ASP A 134 -6.36 2.54 21.92
N ILE A 135 -6.41 3.33 20.85
CA ILE A 135 -7.53 4.25 20.56
C ILE A 135 -8.83 3.46 20.38
N VAL A 136 -8.81 2.39 19.57
CA VAL A 136 -10.03 1.55 19.36
C VAL A 136 -10.50 0.92 20.66
N LYS A 137 -9.58 0.39 21.47
CA LYS A 137 -9.89 -0.15 22.81
C LYS A 137 -10.45 0.92 23.75
N GLY A 138 -9.85 2.11 23.77
CA GLY A 138 -10.32 3.24 24.57
C GLY A 138 -11.70 3.71 24.14
N ALA A 139 -11.98 3.76 22.84
CA ALA A 139 -13.27 4.13 22.29
C ALA A 139 -14.38 3.14 22.72
N ALA A 140 -14.10 1.85 22.68
CA ALA A 140 -15.02 0.82 23.15
C ALA A 140 -15.33 0.96 24.64
N LEU A 141 -14.31 1.21 25.47
CA LEU A 141 -14.47 1.43 26.91
C LEU A 141 -15.32 2.69 27.21
N ILE A 142 -15.07 3.80 26.53
CA ILE A 142 -15.82 5.07 26.70
C ILE A 142 -17.30 4.87 26.39
N ALA A 143 -17.62 4.18 25.28
CA ALA A 143 -19.00 3.95 24.85
C ALA A 143 -19.67 2.76 25.57
N GLY A 144 -18.93 1.95 26.31
CA GLY A 144 -19.43 0.76 26.99
C GLY A 144 -19.89 -0.33 26.02
N VAL A 145 -19.10 -0.60 24.97
CA VAL A 145 -19.40 -1.54 23.89
C VAL A 145 -18.25 -2.52 23.67
N ASP A 146 -18.53 -3.64 23.00
CA ASP A 146 -17.50 -4.56 22.50
C ASP A 146 -17.00 -4.17 21.11
N TYR A 147 -15.86 -4.74 20.69
CA TYR A 147 -15.33 -4.50 19.35
C TYR A 147 -14.60 -5.71 18.78
N GLU A 148 -14.59 -5.79 17.45
CA GLU A 148 -13.74 -6.66 16.65
C GLU A 148 -12.81 -5.81 15.81
N LEU A 149 -11.55 -6.23 15.69
CA LEU A 149 -10.53 -5.57 14.88
C LEU A 149 -9.92 -6.58 13.92
N GLU A 150 -10.19 -6.40 12.63
CA GLU A 150 -9.71 -7.22 11.54
C GLU A 150 -8.65 -6.43 10.75
N GLN A 151 -7.43 -6.97 10.61
CA GLN A 151 -6.42 -6.41 9.71
C GLN A 151 -6.71 -6.87 8.29
N THR A 152 -6.89 -5.93 7.36
CA THR A 152 -7.27 -6.21 5.98
C THR A 152 -6.12 -6.10 4.98
N SER A 153 -5.04 -5.36 5.33
CA SER A 153 -3.79 -5.34 4.56
C SER A 153 -2.57 -5.18 5.47
N ASP A 154 -1.40 -5.65 4.98
CA ASP A 154 -0.09 -5.46 5.62
C ASP A 154 0.98 -5.36 4.53
N PHE A 155 1.06 -4.19 3.90
CA PHE A 155 2.04 -3.92 2.85
C PHE A 155 3.23 -3.18 3.43
N TYR A 156 4.42 -3.59 3.02
CA TYR A 156 5.67 -3.01 3.47
C TYR A 156 6.13 -1.87 2.54
N ASN A 157 6.89 -0.93 3.07
CA ASN A 157 7.60 0.02 2.24
C ASN A 157 8.65 -0.71 1.38
N LYS A 158 9.03 -0.12 0.25
CA LYS A 158 10.13 -0.64 -0.59
C LYS A 158 11.47 -0.48 0.11
N ILE A 159 12.37 -1.46 -0.11
CA ILE A 159 13.81 -1.31 0.13
C ILE A 159 14.42 -0.89 -1.21
N PRO A 160 14.85 0.37 -1.39
CA PRO A 160 15.37 0.84 -2.66
C PRO A 160 16.64 0.09 -3.07
N VAL A 161 16.73 -0.28 -4.35
CA VAL A 161 17.95 -0.77 -5.00
C VAL A 161 18.13 0.07 -6.28
N LEU A 162 18.87 1.16 -6.15
CA LEU A 162 18.98 2.16 -7.21
C LEU A 162 19.71 1.61 -8.44
N LYS A 163 20.65 0.67 -8.24
CA LYS A 163 21.30 -0.03 -9.34
C LYS A 163 20.29 -0.75 -10.26
N LEU A 164 19.27 -1.41 -9.68
CA LEU A 164 18.20 -2.03 -10.48
C LEU A 164 17.31 -0.98 -11.17
N ASN A 165 17.10 0.16 -10.54
CA ASN A 165 16.38 1.28 -11.15
C ASN A 165 17.13 1.81 -12.39
N GLU A 166 18.44 1.99 -12.28
CA GLU A 166 19.31 2.42 -13.39
C GLU A 166 19.25 1.44 -14.55
N LEU A 167 19.44 0.14 -14.30
CA LEU A 167 19.38 -0.91 -15.32
C LEU A 167 18.04 -0.93 -16.06
N LEU A 168 16.92 -0.79 -15.33
CA LEU A 168 15.59 -0.72 -15.95
C LEU A 168 15.45 0.52 -16.85
N MET A 169 15.92 1.68 -16.40
CA MET A 169 15.80 2.93 -17.15
C MET A 169 16.70 2.96 -18.38
N GLU A 170 17.92 2.41 -18.31
CA GLU A 170 18.80 2.25 -19.46
C GLU A 170 18.17 1.36 -20.53
N ASN A 171 17.60 0.23 -20.11
CA ASN A 171 16.92 -0.69 -21.01
C ASN A 171 15.59 -0.12 -21.54
N ALA A 172 14.88 0.70 -20.76
CA ALA A 172 13.69 1.43 -21.23
C ALA A 172 14.06 2.44 -22.35
N LYS A 173 15.18 3.14 -22.19
CA LYS A 173 15.71 4.05 -23.21
C LYS A 173 16.11 3.30 -24.46
N LEU A 174 16.80 2.16 -24.35
CA LEU A 174 17.16 1.31 -25.49
C LEU A 174 15.91 0.73 -26.19
N ALA A 175 14.88 0.39 -25.45
CA ALA A 175 13.60 -0.06 -25.99
C ALA A 175 12.81 1.04 -26.71
N GLY A 176 13.17 2.32 -26.57
CA GLY A 176 12.46 3.46 -27.12
C GLY A 176 11.20 3.84 -26.34
N ALA A 177 11.15 3.55 -25.04
CA ALA A 177 10.02 3.88 -24.20
C ALA A 177 9.75 5.41 -24.17
N PRO A 178 8.49 5.85 -24.26
CA PRO A 178 8.14 7.27 -24.34
C PRO A 178 8.24 7.98 -22.98
N ARG A 179 8.37 9.30 -22.99
CA ARG A 179 8.29 10.18 -21.81
C ARG A 179 9.16 9.73 -20.65
N LEU A 180 10.46 9.52 -20.90
CA LEU A 180 11.43 9.20 -19.86
C LEU A 180 11.51 10.35 -18.85
N ALA A 181 11.44 10.03 -17.56
CA ALA A 181 11.48 10.99 -16.46
C ALA A 181 12.41 10.48 -15.33
N PRO A 182 12.89 11.38 -14.45
CA PRO A 182 13.62 11.00 -13.25
C PRO A 182 12.84 10.01 -12.38
N PRO A 183 13.52 9.23 -11.52
CA PRO A 183 12.86 8.34 -10.58
C PRO A 183 11.86 9.10 -9.69
N ARG A 184 10.73 8.48 -9.40
CA ARG A 184 9.74 9.05 -8.49
C ARG A 184 10.20 8.81 -7.05
N GLU A 185 10.42 9.89 -6.33
CA GLU A 185 10.89 9.84 -4.95
C GLU A 185 9.91 9.11 -4.02
N LYS A 186 8.60 9.32 -4.23
CA LYS A 186 7.54 8.80 -3.38
C LYS A 186 6.38 8.24 -4.19
N THR A 187 5.87 7.08 -3.79
CA THR A 187 4.70 6.45 -4.40
C THR A 187 3.73 5.93 -3.34
N GLY A 188 2.52 5.53 -3.78
CA GLY A 188 1.56 4.80 -2.94
C GLY A 188 2.07 3.44 -2.50
N SER A 189 1.22 2.68 -1.82
CA SER A 189 1.54 1.33 -1.32
C SER A 189 1.40 0.28 -2.42
N THR A 190 2.10 -0.84 -2.27
CA THR A 190 1.99 -2.03 -3.11
C THR A 190 2.53 -3.26 -2.37
N ASP A 191 1.94 -4.42 -2.59
CA ASP A 191 2.42 -5.70 -2.04
C ASP A 191 3.79 -6.12 -2.61
N PHE A 192 4.28 -5.46 -3.66
CA PHE A 192 5.66 -5.63 -4.15
C PHE A 192 6.70 -5.15 -3.14
N GLY A 193 6.34 -4.21 -2.26
CA GLY A 193 7.17 -3.83 -1.13
C GLY A 193 7.54 -5.03 -0.24
N ASN A 194 6.60 -5.95 0.00
CA ASN A 194 6.84 -7.16 0.77
C ASN A 194 7.86 -8.08 0.09
N VAL A 195 7.79 -8.23 -1.25
CA VAL A 195 8.80 -8.99 -2.02
C VAL A 195 10.19 -8.38 -1.86
N MET A 196 10.29 -7.05 -1.87
CA MET A 196 11.55 -6.33 -1.70
C MET A 196 12.15 -6.43 -0.28
N TYR A 197 11.46 -7.00 0.69
CA TYR A 197 12.05 -7.40 1.98
C TYR A 197 12.73 -8.77 1.92
N GLU A 198 12.37 -9.62 0.97
CA GLU A 198 12.96 -10.93 0.76
C GLU A 198 14.16 -10.86 -0.19
N ILE A 199 13.98 -10.25 -1.35
CA ILE A 199 14.97 -10.17 -2.45
C ILE A 199 15.07 -8.75 -3.01
N PRO A 200 16.21 -8.38 -3.65
CA PRO A 200 16.34 -7.12 -4.36
C PRO A 200 15.27 -6.99 -5.46
N GLY A 201 14.64 -5.83 -5.56
CA GLY A 201 13.60 -5.62 -6.55
C GLY A 201 13.54 -4.19 -7.09
N SER A 202 12.93 -4.02 -8.25
CA SER A 202 12.61 -2.71 -8.81
C SER A 202 11.33 -2.76 -9.64
N CYS A 203 10.62 -1.62 -9.68
CA CYS A 203 9.41 -1.42 -10.47
C CYS A 203 9.68 -0.35 -11.52
N ILE A 204 9.48 -0.72 -12.81
CA ILE A 204 9.44 0.24 -13.89
C ILE A 204 7.99 0.68 -14.14
N ARG A 205 7.78 1.99 -14.21
CA ARG A 205 6.55 2.58 -14.71
C ARG A 205 6.74 2.92 -16.17
N VAL A 206 5.74 2.63 -17.00
CA VAL A 206 5.80 2.90 -18.43
C VAL A 206 4.62 3.77 -18.85
N ALA A 207 4.91 4.79 -19.61
CA ALA A 207 3.93 5.78 -20.03
C ALA A 207 2.93 5.23 -21.06
N PHE A 208 1.61 5.40 -20.78
CA PHE A 208 0.54 5.07 -21.73
C PHE A 208 -0.66 6.04 -21.69
N VAL A 209 -0.74 6.91 -20.68
CA VAL A 209 -1.77 7.95 -20.55
C VAL A 209 -1.12 9.33 -20.61
N PRO A 210 -1.85 10.41 -20.90
CA PRO A 210 -1.34 11.79 -20.82
C PRO A 210 -0.80 12.13 -19.42
N GLU A 211 0.13 13.08 -19.36
CA GLU A 211 0.58 13.64 -18.09
C GLU A 211 -0.59 14.31 -17.35
N GLY A 212 -0.62 14.17 -16.03
CA GLY A 212 -1.71 14.67 -15.19
C GLY A 212 -2.89 13.71 -15.04
N THR A 213 -2.97 12.62 -15.81
CA THR A 213 -4.01 11.59 -15.61
C THR A 213 -3.81 10.91 -14.26
N SER A 214 -4.84 10.97 -13.41
CA SER A 214 -4.82 10.33 -12.10
C SER A 214 -4.96 8.81 -12.22
N SER A 215 -4.16 8.07 -11.46
CA SER A 215 -4.41 6.62 -11.26
C SER A 215 -5.78 6.43 -10.61
N HIS A 216 -6.46 5.32 -10.90
CA HIS A 216 -7.83 5.02 -10.43
C HIS A 216 -8.93 5.96 -10.96
N SER A 217 -8.66 6.74 -12.03
CA SER A 217 -9.67 7.52 -12.73
C SER A 217 -10.31 6.73 -13.88
N GLN A 218 -11.49 7.17 -14.35
CA GLN A 218 -12.15 6.58 -15.51
C GLN A 218 -11.29 6.72 -16.78
N GLU A 219 -10.61 7.86 -16.96
CA GLU A 219 -9.70 8.11 -18.07
C GLU A 219 -8.55 7.10 -18.10
N PHE A 220 -8.03 6.72 -16.93
CA PHE A 220 -6.97 5.70 -16.82
C PHE A 220 -7.49 4.32 -17.26
N VAL A 221 -8.71 3.96 -16.87
CA VAL A 221 -9.37 2.70 -17.27
C VAL A 221 -9.63 2.69 -18.78
N ASP A 222 -10.18 3.76 -19.33
CA ASP A 222 -10.52 3.87 -20.76
C ASP A 222 -9.28 3.79 -21.64
N ALA A 223 -8.18 4.38 -21.21
CA ALA A 223 -6.89 4.31 -21.89
C ALA A 223 -6.31 2.89 -21.98
N GLY A 224 -6.69 1.99 -21.09
CA GLY A 224 -6.22 0.60 -21.03
C GLY A 224 -6.53 -0.24 -22.29
N LYS A 225 -7.46 0.21 -23.14
CA LYS A 225 -7.81 -0.45 -24.41
C LYS A 225 -7.10 0.13 -25.64
N THR A 226 -6.31 1.15 -25.48
CA THR A 226 -5.65 1.88 -26.57
C THR A 226 -4.39 1.17 -27.07
N GLN A 227 -3.88 1.59 -28.23
CA GLN A 227 -2.59 1.11 -28.74
C GLN A 227 -1.45 1.52 -27.81
N ALA A 228 -1.50 2.71 -27.22
CA ALA A 228 -0.50 3.17 -26.24
C ALA A 228 -0.38 2.21 -25.03
N ALA A 229 -1.50 1.66 -24.55
CA ALA A 229 -1.47 0.66 -23.48
C ALA A 229 -0.82 -0.65 -23.91
N ARG A 230 -1.05 -1.11 -25.15
CA ARG A 230 -0.39 -2.30 -25.71
C ARG A 230 1.10 -2.08 -25.87
N ASP A 231 1.49 -0.92 -26.40
CA ASP A 231 2.90 -0.54 -26.58
C ASP A 231 3.61 -0.43 -25.21
N CYS A 232 2.92 0.09 -24.20
CA CYS A 232 3.39 0.14 -22.82
C CYS A 232 3.80 -1.24 -22.29
N ILE A 233 2.99 -2.29 -22.55
CA ILE A 233 3.32 -3.67 -22.18
C ILE A 233 4.61 -4.12 -22.88
N LEU A 234 4.77 -3.80 -24.16
CA LEU A 234 5.96 -4.18 -24.93
C LEU A 234 7.22 -3.45 -24.44
N TYR A 235 7.12 -2.16 -24.12
CA TYR A 235 8.24 -1.40 -23.53
C TYR A 235 8.64 -1.94 -22.17
N GLY A 236 7.65 -2.25 -21.31
CA GLY A 236 7.91 -2.85 -20.00
C GLY A 236 8.59 -4.22 -20.11
N ALA A 237 8.07 -5.09 -20.98
CA ALA A 237 8.64 -6.41 -21.23
C ALA A 237 10.09 -6.34 -21.75
N LYS A 238 10.37 -5.46 -22.71
CA LYS A 238 11.72 -5.25 -23.26
C LYS A 238 12.68 -4.71 -22.20
N SER A 239 12.22 -3.76 -21.37
CA SER A 239 13.04 -3.17 -20.31
C SER A 239 13.41 -4.21 -19.24
N ILE A 240 12.45 -5.01 -18.82
CA ILE A 240 12.68 -6.08 -17.84
C ILE A 240 13.57 -7.18 -18.44
N ALA A 241 13.31 -7.62 -19.67
CA ALA A 241 14.14 -8.64 -20.33
C ALA A 241 15.59 -8.18 -20.50
N GLY A 242 15.80 -6.92 -20.93
CA GLY A 242 17.14 -6.36 -21.08
C GLY A 242 17.88 -6.25 -19.74
N ALA A 243 17.24 -5.71 -18.70
CA ALA A 243 17.83 -5.64 -17.37
C ALA A 243 18.15 -7.03 -16.79
N SER A 244 17.29 -8.02 -17.05
CA SER A 244 17.54 -9.41 -16.64
C SER A 244 18.75 -10.00 -17.40
N MET A 245 18.88 -9.74 -18.70
CA MET A 245 20.04 -10.18 -19.49
C MET A 245 21.32 -9.53 -19.00
N ASP A 246 21.31 -8.24 -18.65
CA ASP A 246 22.46 -7.57 -18.08
C ASP A 246 22.93 -8.24 -16.79
N LEU A 247 22.01 -8.58 -15.87
CA LEU A 247 22.32 -9.27 -14.62
C LEU A 247 22.86 -10.70 -14.83
N ILE A 248 22.36 -11.42 -15.84
CA ILE A 248 22.81 -12.78 -16.16
C ILE A 248 24.19 -12.77 -16.82
N THR A 249 24.45 -11.81 -17.72
CA THR A 249 25.68 -11.77 -18.52
C THR A 249 26.82 -11.02 -17.86
N LYS A 250 26.52 -10.21 -16.81
CA LYS A 250 27.48 -9.38 -16.09
C LYS A 250 27.36 -9.68 -14.59
N PRO A 251 28.00 -10.75 -14.08
CA PRO A 251 27.88 -11.17 -12.68
C PRO A 251 28.23 -10.07 -11.67
N GLU A 252 29.15 -9.18 -12.01
CA GLU A 252 29.55 -8.03 -11.18
C GLU A 252 28.40 -7.09 -10.86
N LEU A 253 27.43 -6.93 -11.77
CA LEU A 253 26.23 -6.13 -11.50
C LEU A 253 25.32 -6.78 -10.46
N MET A 254 25.22 -8.10 -10.46
CA MET A 254 24.44 -8.81 -9.44
C MET A 254 25.11 -8.69 -8.06
N ASP A 255 26.44 -8.71 -7.99
CA ASP A 255 27.17 -8.51 -6.74
C ASP A 255 26.95 -7.08 -6.20
N GLU A 256 26.98 -6.04 -7.05
CA GLU A 256 26.64 -4.67 -6.68
C GLU A 256 25.20 -4.55 -6.16
N VAL A 257 24.24 -5.17 -6.85
CA VAL A 257 22.81 -5.19 -6.46
C VAL A 257 22.61 -5.84 -5.08
N LYS A 258 23.25 -6.99 -4.84
CA LYS A 258 23.18 -7.71 -3.55
C LYS A 258 23.82 -6.90 -2.43
N ALA A 259 24.94 -6.23 -2.69
CA ALA A 259 25.63 -5.37 -1.73
C ALA A 259 24.76 -4.15 -1.34
N GLU A 260 24.21 -3.43 -2.33
CA GLU A 260 23.30 -2.29 -2.09
C GLU A 260 22.05 -2.72 -1.33
N PHE A 261 21.43 -3.84 -1.72
CA PHE A 261 20.27 -4.39 -1.03
C PHE A 261 20.56 -4.70 0.43
N ALA A 262 21.69 -5.39 0.71
CA ALA A 262 22.08 -5.75 2.07
C ALA A 262 22.33 -4.52 2.96
N GLU A 263 22.91 -3.46 2.40
CA GLU A 263 23.11 -2.18 3.10
C GLU A 263 21.79 -1.49 3.38
N ASN A 264 20.93 -1.34 2.36
CA ASN A 264 19.66 -0.64 2.50
C ASN A 264 18.66 -1.41 3.38
N LYS A 265 18.68 -2.75 3.34
CA LYS A 265 17.86 -3.58 4.23
C LYS A 265 18.14 -3.32 5.72
N LYS A 266 19.36 -2.92 6.09
CA LYS A 266 19.72 -2.53 7.47
C LYS A 266 19.13 -1.17 7.87
N LYS A 267 18.95 -0.24 6.90
CA LYS A 267 18.42 1.10 7.13
C LYS A 267 16.89 1.13 7.23
N PHE A 268 16.21 0.17 6.60
CA PHE A 268 14.74 0.12 6.45
C PHE A 268 14.05 -0.99 7.29
N LYS A 269 14.84 -1.72 8.09
CA LYS A 269 14.31 -2.74 9.02
C LYS A 269 13.93 -2.14 10.34
#